data_7f32c74048b653b1dab91edda27b4e92
#
_entry.id   7f32c74048b653b1dab91edda27b4e92
#
_cell.length_a   1.000
_cell.length_b   1.000
_cell.length_c   1.000
_cell.angle_alpha   90.00
_cell.angle_beta   90.00
_cell.angle_gamma   90.00
#
_symmetry.space_group_name_H-M   'P 1'
#
loop_
_entity.id
_entity.type
_entity.pdbx_description
1 polymer ?
#
loop_
_entity_poly.entity_id
_entity_poly.type
_entity_poly.pdbx_seq_one_letter_code
_entity_poly.pdbx_strand_id
1 'polypeptide(L)'
;MILVDQPRVPPDCRCIELPAGLVGDTDPIATVEGTAIKELEEETGFTAERVERLGEFYSSPGMLSEAFTLVRARGVRKIGEGGGDENEDINVHLVPRSEIPNFIEQKRAEGFGVDVKLLLFLNS
;
A
#
# COMPACT_ATOMS: atom_id res chain seq x y z
N MET A 1 -2.68 4.74 10.61
CA MET A 1 -2.72 4.19 9.25
C MET A 1 -1.33 3.73 8.83
N ILE A 2 -1.23 2.64 8.11
CA ILE A 2 0.05 2.07 7.69
C ILE A 2 0.30 2.46 6.24
N LEU A 3 1.39 3.17 6.00
CA LEU A 3 1.84 3.54 4.66
C LEU A 3 3.23 2.95 4.43
N VAL A 4 3.60 2.79 3.18
CA VAL A 4 4.94 2.34 2.81
C VAL A 4 5.56 3.31 1.83
N ASP A 5 6.89 3.33 1.75
CA ASP A 5 7.58 3.93 0.63
C ASP A 5 8.55 2.93 0.02
N GLN A 6 8.73 3.02 -1.27
CA GLN A 6 9.64 2.15 -2.01
C GLN A 6 10.09 2.84 -3.29
N PRO A 7 11.26 2.46 -3.84
CA PRO A 7 11.70 3.03 -5.11
C PRO A 7 10.83 2.54 -6.25
N ARG A 8 10.50 3.44 -7.16
CA ARG A 8 9.76 3.12 -8.37
C ARG A 8 10.54 3.62 -9.59
N VAL A 9 10.72 2.73 -10.56
CA VAL A 9 11.54 3.01 -11.74
C VAL A 9 10.90 4.06 -12.67
N PRO A 10 9.60 3.94 -13.04
CA PRO A 10 9.04 4.90 -13.98
C PRO A 10 9.17 6.36 -13.55
N PRO A 11 8.80 6.75 -12.30
CA PRO A 11 9.00 8.13 -11.86
C PRO A 11 10.40 8.44 -11.36
N ASP A 12 11.26 7.43 -11.27
CA ASP A 12 12.65 7.55 -10.80
C ASP A 12 12.74 8.25 -9.42
N CYS A 13 11.92 7.81 -8.49
CA CYS A 13 11.93 8.30 -7.11
C CYS A 13 11.30 7.27 -6.17
N ARG A 14 11.48 7.47 -4.87
CA ARG A 14 10.72 6.70 -3.89
C ARG A 14 9.30 7.27 -3.83
N CYS A 15 8.31 6.39 -3.72
CA CYS A 15 6.90 6.80 -3.68
C CYS A 15 6.25 6.36 -2.37
N ILE A 16 5.43 7.25 -1.82
CA ILE A 16 4.54 6.93 -0.69
C ILE A 16 3.31 6.24 -1.25
N GLU A 17 2.99 5.07 -0.69
CA GLU A 17 1.94 4.19 -1.22
C GLU A 17 1.19 3.48 -0.09
N LEU A 18 0.04 2.90 -0.43
CA LEU A 18 -0.59 1.88 0.38
C LEU A 18 0.14 0.56 0.17
N PRO A 19 0.21 -0.32 1.18
CA PRO A 19 0.72 -1.69 0.95
C PRO A 19 -0.10 -2.38 -0.13
N ALA A 20 0.56 -3.14 -1.01
CA ALA A 20 -0.10 -3.77 -2.15
C ALA A 20 0.63 -5.04 -2.60
N GLY A 21 -0.07 -5.90 -3.33
CA GLY A 21 0.51 -7.10 -3.92
C GLY A 21 -0.33 -7.64 -5.07
N LEU A 22 0.24 -8.57 -5.80
CA LEU A 22 -0.38 -9.19 -6.97
C LEU A 22 -1.02 -10.51 -6.58
N VAL A 23 -2.35 -10.62 -6.77
CA VAL A 23 -3.09 -11.85 -6.50
C VAL A 23 -2.73 -12.90 -7.56
N GLY A 24 -2.34 -14.10 -7.11
CA GLY A 24 -2.07 -15.21 -8.01
C GLY A 24 -0.71 -15.17 -8.70
N ASP A 25 0.17 -14.24 -8.32
CA ASP A 25 1.49 -14.12 -8.94
C ASP A 25 2.34 -15.38 -8.72
N THR A 26 2.32 -15.93 -7.51
CA THR A 26 3.06 -17.16 -7.18
C THR A 26 2.17 -18.30 -6.73
N ASP A 27 0.87 -18.05 -6.54
CA ASP A 27 -0.11 -19.04 -6.06
C ASP A 27 -1.42 -18.87 -6.85
N PRO A 28 -1.69 -19.76 -7.81
CA PRO A 28 -2.87 -19.63 -8.67
C PRO A 28 -4.21 -19.83 -7.94
N ILE A 29 -4.21 -20.34 -6.70
CA ILE A 29 -5.44 -20.49 -5.91
C ILE A 29 -5.56 -19.40 -4.84
N ALA A 30 -4.66 -18.41 -4.84
CA ALA A 30 -4.71 -17.30 -3.88
C ALA A 30 -5.98 -16.47 -4.03
N THR A 31 -6.52 -16.03 -2.90
CA THR A 31 -7.65 -15.11 -2.85
C THR A 31 -7.17 -13.67 -2.67
N VAL A 32 -8.04 -12.71 -2.95
CA VAL A 32 -7.77 -11.29 -2.69
C VAL A 32 -7.49 -11.07 -1.20
N GLU A 33 -8.31 -11.64 -0.33
CA GLU A 33 -8.19 -11.48 1.12
C GLU A 33 -6.88 -12.09 1.64
N GLY A 34 -6.58 -13.32 1.21
CA GLY A 34 -5.34 -14.00 1.61
C GLY A 34 -4.10 -13.28 1.14
N THR A 35 -4.11 -12.81 -0.11
CA THR A 35 -2.99 -12.03 -0.67
C THR A 35 -2.82 -10.71 0.10
N ALA A 36 -3.92 -10.02 0.41
CA ALA A 36 -3.86 -8.76 1.14
C ALA A 36 -3.20 -8.94 2.51
N ILE A 37 -3.57 -9.99 3.25
CA ILE A 37 -2.98 -10.28 4.56
C ILE A 37 -1.50 -10.64 4.42
N LYS A 38 -1.17 -11.51 3.46
CA LYS A 38 0.21 -11.91 3.20
C LYS A 38 1.10 -10.72 2.88
N GLU A 39 0.67 -9.84 1.97
CA GLU A 39 1.45 -8.66 1.60
C GLU A 39 1.54 -7.67 2.74
N LEU A 40 0.47 -7.52 3.51
CA LEU A 40 0.50 -6.68 4.70
C LEU A 40 1.58 -7.16 5.67
N GLU A 41 1.64 -8.47 5.92
CA GLU A 41 2.64 -9.06 6.80
C GLU A 41 4.06 -8.88 6.26
N GLU A 42 4.27 -9.20 4.99
CA GLU A 42 5.59 -9.14 4.37
C GLU A 42 6.11 -7.70 4.24
N GLU A 43 5.28 -6.79 3.77
CA GLU A 43 5.70 -5.41 3.54
C GLU A 43 5.76 -4.58 4.81
N THR A 44 4.81 -4.77 5.74
CA THR A 44 4.65 -3.87 6.88
C THR A 44 4.97 -4.49 8.23
N GLY A 45 4.98 -5.82 8.35
CA GLY A 45 5.13 -6.51 9.63
C GLY A 45 3.86 -6.50 10.48
N PHE A 46 2.71 -6.15 9.89
CA PHE A 46 1.41 -6.19 10.54
C PHE A 46 0.55 -7.28 9.92
N THR A 47 -0.31 -7.90 10.72
CA THR A 47 -1.34 -8.81 10.24
C THR A 47 -2.73 -8.22 10.57
N ALA A 48 -3.79 -8.86 10.10
CA ALA A 48 -5.15 -8.44 10.34
C ALA A 48 -6.03 -9.64 10.65
N GLU A 49 -7.06 -9.42 11.48
CA GLU A 49 -8.04 -10.48 11.78
C GLU A 49 -8.94 -10.75 10.59
N ARG A 50 -9.30 -9.72 9.84
CA ARG A 50 -10.13 -9.85 8.65
C ARG A 50 -9.87 -8.72 7.67
N VAL A 51 -10.29 -8.95 6.43
CA VAL A 51 -10.15 -8.00 5.33
C VAL A 51 -11.52 -7.84 4.68
N GLU A 52 -11.92 -6.58 4.44
CA GLU A 52 -13.17 -6.22 3.78
C GLU A 52 -12.85 -5.67 2.39
N ARG A 53 -13.49 -6.22 1.35
CA ARG A 53 -13.37 -5.66 0.00
C ARG A 53 -14.19 -4.37 -0.09
N LEU A 54 -13.57 -3.28 -0.53
CA LEU A 54 -14.25 -2.01 -0.74
C LEU A 54 -14.66 -1.80 -2.20
N GLY A 55 -14.06 -2.53 -3.13
CA GLY A 55 -14.43 -2.47 -4.53
C GLY A 55 -13.23 -2.58 -5.45
N GLU A 56 -13.52 -2.73 -6.75
CA GLU A 56 -12.52 -2.76 -7.80
C GLU A 56 -12.50 -1.41 -8.52
N PHE A 57 -11.30 -0.90 -8.80
CA PHE A 57 -11.10 0.40 -9.41
C PHE A 57 -10.04 0.32 -10.49
N TYR A 58 -10.14 1.17 -11.50
CA TYR A 58 -9.12 1.30 -12.53
C TYR A 58 -8.15 2.42 -12.14
N SER A 59 -6.85 2.16 -12.27
CA SER A 59 -5.83 3.14 -11.90
C SER A 59 -5.68 4.28 -12.90
N SER A 60 -5.79 3.97 -14.20
CA SER A 60 -5.63 4.95 -15.28
C SER A 60 -6.45 4.53 -16.50
N PRO A 61 -7.80 4.64 -16.44
CA PRO A 61 -8.67 4.03 -17.46
C PRO A 61 -8.49 4.58 -18.88
N GLY A 62 -7.96 5.79 -19.02
CA GLY A 62 -7.64 6.36 -20.34
C GLY A 62 -6.37 5.83 -20.96
N MET A 63 -5.55 5.08 -20.23
CA MET A 63 -4.25 4.61 -20.69
C MET A 63 -4.04 3.11 -20.53
N LEU A 64 -4.60 2.51 -19.49
CA LEU A 64 -4.35 1.12 -19.10
C LEU A 64 -5.66 0.42 -18.75
N SER A 65 -5.66 -0.90 -18.91
CA SER A 65 -6.74 -1.76 -18.43
C SER A 65 -6.49 -2.25 -17.00
N GLU A 66 -5.42 -1.80 -16.36
CA GLU A 66 -5.06 -2.22 -15.01
C GLU A 66 -6.12 -1.82 -14.01
N ALA A 67 -6.54 -2.80 -13.21
CA ALA A 67 -7.49 -2.61 -12.12
C ALA A 67 -6.86 -3.11 -10.82
N PHE A 68 -7.37 -2.60 -9.71
CA PHE A 68 -6.97 -3.08 -8.38
C PHE A 68 -8.22 -3.23 -7.50
N THR A 69 -8.13 -4.14 -6.53
CA THR A 69 -9.15 -4.26 -5.50
C THR A 69 -8.66 -3.53 -4.25
N LEU A 70 -9.43 -2.56 -3.79
CA LEU A 70 -9.15 -1.87 -2.54
C LEU A 70 -9.77 -2.65 -1.41
N VAL A 71 -9.00 -2.88 -0.34
CA VAL A 71 -9.46 -3.61 0.83
C VAL A 71 -9.18 -2.82 2.10
N ARG A 72 -9.96 -3.10 3.14
CA ARG A 72 -9.74 -2.54 4.47
C ARG A 72 -9.38 -3.66 5.43
N ALA A 73 -8.24 -3.53 6.10
CA ALA A 73 -7.80 -4.47 7.12
C ALA A 73 -8.38 -4.08 8.47
N ARG A 74 -8.95 -5.06 9.18
CA ARG A 74 -9.52 -4.88 10.52
C ARG A 74 -8.79 -5.76 11.52
N GLY A 75 -8.68 -5.29 12.77
CA GLY A 75 -8.01 -6.03 13.82
C GLY A 75 -6.52 -6.15 13.55
N VAL A 76 -5.89 -5.04 13.18
CA VAL A 76 -4.48 -5.00 12.78
C VAL A 76 -3.58 -5.06 14.01
N ARG A 77 -2.53 -5.90 13.98
CA ARG A 77 -1.53 -5.98 15.05
C ARG A 77 -0.15 -6.25 14.46
N LYS A 78 0.87 -5.77 15.15
CA LYS A 78 2.26 -5.94 14.70
C LYS A 78 2.75 -7.36 15.02
N ILE A 79 3.37 -8.03 14.03
CA ILE A 79 3.95 -9.37 14.18
C ILE A 79 5.42 -9.43 13.75
N GLY A 80 5.96 -8.37 13.16
CA GLY A 80 7.34 -8.35 12.67
C GLY A 80 7.76 -6.95 12.25
N GLU A 81 8.89 -6.86 11.56
CA GLU A 81 9.44 -5.56 11.14
C GLU A 81 8.97 -5.14 9.74
N GLY A 82 8.52 -6.08 8.92
CA GLY A 82 8.16 -5.78 7.53
C GLY A 82 9.38 -5.50 6.66
N GLY A 83 9.18 -4.66 5.64
CA GLY A 83 10.24 -4.26 4.74
C GLY A 83 10.28 -5.03 3.42
N GLY A 84 9.38 -6.00 3.24
CA GLY A 84 9.36 -6.86 2.06
C GLY A 84 10.38 -7.99 2.14
N ASP A 85 10.62 -8.64 1.01
CA ASP A 85 11.63 -9.70 0.91
C ASP A 85 13.02 -9.09 0.64
N GLU A 86 14.03 -9.95 0.42
CA GLU A 86 15.41 -9.50 0.21
C GLU A 86 15.60 -8.68 -1.08
N ASN A 87 14.64 -8.74 -2.01
CA ASN A 87 14.68 -8.01 -3.27
C ASN A 87 13.87 -6.71 -3.22
N GLU A 88 13.26 -6.41 -2.08
CA GLU A 88 12.43 -5.22 -1.89
C GLU A 88 13.09 -4.26 -0.92
N ASP A 89 12.89 -2.97 -1.18
CA ASP A 89 13.41 -1.88 -0.34
C ASP A 89 12.22 -1.04 0.12
N ILE A 90 11.55 -1.53 1.16
CA ILE A 90 10.30 -0.94 1.65
C ILE A 90 10.50 -0.39 3.06
N ASN A 91 10.16 0.89 3.25
CA ASN A 91 10.09 1.52 4.56
C ASN A 91 8.63 1.60 5.00
N VAL A 92 8.39 1.37 6.29
CA VAL A 92 7.04 1.38 6.86
C VAL A 92 6.84 2.64 7.69
N HIS A 93 5.70 3.30 7.49
CA HIS A 93 5.33 4.51 8.22
C HIS A 93 3.99 4.32 8.91
N LEU A 94 3.96 4.58 10.22
CA LEU A 94 2.72 4.61 10.98
C LEU A 94 2.32 6.07 11.13
N VAL A 95 1.23 6.45 10.48
CA VAL A 95 0.80 7.84 10.42
C VAL A 95 -0.63 7.95 10.92
N PRO A 96 -0.90 8.77 11.94
CA PRO A 96 -2.28 9.05 12.35
C PRO A 96 -3.05 9.60 11.16
N ARG A 97 -4.29 9.15 10.98
CA ARG A 97 -5.07 9.53 9.80
C ARG A 97 -5.21 11.05 9.65
N SER A 98 -5.33 11.76 10.75
CA SER A 98 -5.41 13.23 10.76
C SER A 98 -4.12 13.90 10.31
N GLU A 99 -2.99 13.21 10.36
CA GLU A 99 -1.68 13.74 10.01
C GLU A 99 -1.25 13.40 8.58
N ILE A 100 -2.04 12.61 7.85
CA ILE A 100 -1.68 12.18 6.50
C ILE A 100 -1.45 13.38 5.55
N PRO A 101 -2.28 14.41 5.52
CA PRO A 101 -2.01 15.56 4.64
C PRO A 101 -0.66 16.21 4.92
N ASN A 102 -0.32 16.44 6.18
CA ASN A 102 0.98 17.02 6.56
C ASN A 102 2.15 16.10 6.22
N PHE A 103 1.97 14.80 6.48
CA PHE A 103 2.99 13.79 6.14
C PHE A 103 3.29 13.79 4.64
N ILE A 104 2.26 13.81 3.81
CA ILE A 104 2.42 13.84 2.35
C ILE A 104 3.15 15.10 1.90
N GLU A 105 2.78 16.27 2.42
CA GLU A 105 3.45 17.53 2.08
C GLU A 105 4.93 17.50 2.47
N GLN A 106 5.24 16.97 3.66
CA GLN A 106 6.62 16.82 4.10
C GLN A 106 7.40 15.90 3.16
N LYS A 107 6.81 14.77 2.77
CA LYS A 107 7.48 13.81 1.88
C LYS A 107 7.66 14.38 0.47
N ARG A 108 6.71 15.15 -0.03
CA ARG A 108 6.88 15.86 -1.32
C ARG A 108 8.08 16.80 -1.26
N ALA A 109 8.22 17.55 -0.16
CA ALA A 109 9.35 18.46 0.02
C ALA A 109 10.69 17.73 0.06
N GLU A 110 10.69 16.47 0.48
CA GLU A 110 11.89 15.60 0.50
C GLU A 110 12.14 14.93 -0.87
N GLY A 111 11.29 15.15 -1.87
CA GLY A 111 11.46 14.58 -3.21
C GLY A 111 10.70 13.27 -3.45
N PHE A 112 9.84 12.86 -2.54
CA PHE A 112 9.04 11.64 -2.73
C PHE A 112 7.89 11.87 -3.68
N GLY A 113 7.58 10.84 -4.51
CA GLY A 113 6.33 10.77 -5.24
C GLY A 113 5.21 10.27 -4.33
N VAL A 114 3.97 10.47 -4.75
CA VAL A 114 2.80 10.08 -3.97
C VAL A 114 1.83 9.33 -4.87
N ASP A 115 1.45 8.13 -4.45
CA ASP A 115 0.49 7.30 -5.19
C ASP A 115 -0.90 7.97 -5.14
N VAL A 116 -1.60 7.94 -6.26
CA VAL A 116 -2.92 8.59 -6.40
C VAL A 116 -3.96 8.05 -5.41
N LYS A 117 -3.82 6.80 -4.98
CA LYS A 117 -4.75 6.20 -4.02
C LYS A 117 -4.77 6.93 -2.67
N LEU A 118 -3.70 7.65 -2.35
CA LEU A 118 -3.63 8.42 -1.10
C LEU A 118 -4.56 9.64 -1.10
N LEU A 119 -5.09 10.04 -2.27
CA LEU A 119 -6.10 11.10 -2.34
C LEU A 119 -7.33 10.77 -1.49
N LEU A 120 -7.62 9.50 -1.27
CA LEU A 120 -8.75 9.06 -0.45
C LEU A 120 -8.65 9.56 1.01
N PHE A 121 -7.46 9.90 1.44
CA PHE A 121 -7.19 10.27 2.83
C PHE A 121 -6.83 11.74 3.01
N LEU A 122 -6.89 12.52 1.92
CA LEU A 122 -6.72 13.95 1.98
C LEU A 122 -8.08 14.60 2.21
N ASN A 123 -8.12 15.55 3.13
CA ASN A 123 -9.32 16.34 3.34
C ASN A 123 -9.46 17.36 2.22
N SER A 124 -10.62 17.42 1.69
CA SER A 124 -10.96 18.42 0.66
C SER A 124 -11.84 19.52 1.25
#